data_726f2bb7ab0e0fa3c6d0fa3ddf537210
#
_entry.id   726f2bb7ab0e0fa3c6d0fa3ddf537210
#
_cell.length_a   1.000
_cell.length_b   1.000
_cell.length_c   1.000
_cell.angle_alpha   90.00
_cell.angle_beta   90.00
_cell.angle_gamma   90.00
#
_symmetry.space_group_name_H-M   'P 1'
#
loop_
_entity.id
_entity.type
_entity.pdbx_description
1 polymer ?
#
loop_
_entity_poly.entity_id
_entity_poly.type
_entity_poly.pdbx_seq_one_letter_code
_entity_poly.pdbx_strand_id
1 'polypeptide(L)'
;MVGKYLHDSKGTDRMAFVPSMMNRKRYNEDGVGGMHIYSPWWLDNKKLDFPRGYHIEVWGGMGMPSYGTGFNVNDLNKYLGIKVGGYGNPLREDIQKFYGSVMGMSGRGEAKAREDNYCEIDPTKVDEFGIPVLRFNYHWRDFERNQARHMHNTFEEIIDNMGVTV
;
A
#
# COMPACT_ATOMS: atom_id res chain seq x y z
N MET A 1 -2.71 -9.08 -30.68
CA MET A 1 -1.82 -8.50 -29.65
C MET A 1 -2.15 -8.97 -28.22
N VAL A 2 -2.83 -10.07 -28.07
CA VAL A 2 -3.14 -10.64 -26.75
C VAL A 2 -1.83 -10.94 -26.01
N GLY A 3 -1.77 -10.54 -24.75
CA GLY A 3 -0.60 -10.75 -23.89
C GLY A 3 0.57 -9.75 -24.04
N LYS A 4 0.57 -8.88 -25.05
CA LYS A 4 1.62 -7.88 -25.26
C LYS A 4 1.28 -6.53 -24.62
N TYR A 5 2.31 -5.72 -24.39
CA TYR A 5 2.20 -4.38 -23.80
C TYR A 5 1.56 -4.38 -22.40
N LEU A 6 1.87 -5.41 -21.63
CA LEU A 6 1.39 -5.53 -20.27
C LEU A 6 1.87 -4.32 -19.44
N HIS A 7 0.93 -3.62 -18.81
CA HIS A 7 1.22 -2.53 -17.90
C HIS A 7 0.14 -2.46 -16.82
N ASP A 8 0.50 -1.84 -15.72
CA ASP A 8 -0.39 -1.66 -14.59
C ASP A 8 -0.11 -0.31 -13.93
N SER A 9 -1.01 0.15 -13.10
CA SER A 9 -0.73 1.28 -12.22
C SER A 9 0.40 0.89 -11.29
N LYS A 10 1.42 1.71 -11.27
CA LYS A 10 2.56 1.46 -10.44
C LYS A 10 2.41 2.19 -9.11
N GLY A 11 2.78 1.55 -8.05
CA GLY A 11 2.68 2.15 -6.74
C GLY A 11 3.75 1.70 -5.76
N THR A 12 3.85 2.46 -4.69
CA THR A 12 4.52 2.07 -3.46
C THR A 12 3.65 2.51 -2.29
N ASP A 13 3.84 1.88 -1.17
CA ASP A 13 3.04 2.10 0.02
C ASP A 13 3.93 2.43 1.22
N ARG A 14 3.36 3.16 2.17
CA ARG A 14 3.96 3.39 3.47
C ARG A 14 2.88 3.37 4.55
N MET A 15 3.23 2.78 5.68
CA MET A 15 2.38 2.77 6.86
C MET A 15 3.04 3.59 7.97
N ALA A 16 2.25 4.28 8.75
CA ALA A 16 2.74 5.02 9.91
C ALA A 16 1.84 4.75 11.12
N PHE A 17 2.47 4.62 12.26
CA PHE A 17 1.79 4.56 13.55
C PHE A 17 1.59 5.97 14.08
N VAL A 18 0.37 6.29 14.46
CA VAL A 18 -0.06 7.61 14.92
C VAL A 18 -0.44 7.55 16.39
N PRO A 19 0.51 7.76 17.34
CA PRO A 19 0.25 7.62 18.78
C PRO A 19 -0.91 8.47 19.29
N SER A 20 -1.10 9.65 18.75
CA SER A 20 -2.20 10.55 19.11
C SER A 20 -3.59 10.01 18.78
N MET A 21 -3.64 8.94 18.00
CA MET A 21 -4.88 8.26 17.62
C MET A 21 -5.20 7.05 18.51
N MET A 22 -4.32 6.68 19.45
CA MET A 22 -4.60 5.61 20.41
C MET A 22 -5.76 5.97 21.35
N ASN A 23 -6.46 4.94 21.82
CA ASN A 23 -7.59 5.04 22.76
C ASN A 23 -8.72 5.98 22.28
N ARG A 24 -8.73 6.38 21.02
CA ARG A 24 -9.82 7.20 20.49
C ARG A 24 -11.01 6.33 20.13
N LYS A 25 -12.19 6.80 20.53
CA LYS A 25 -13.42 6.19 20.09
C LYS A 25 -13.56 6.34 18.58
N ARG A 26 -13.89 5.26 17.90
CA ARG A 26 -14.10 5.25 16.45
C ARG A 26 -15.60 5.27 16.18
N TYR A 27 -16.00 6.12 15.27
CA TYR A 27 -17.37 6.24 14.83
C TYR A 27 -17.42 6.04 13.32
N ASN A 28 -18.46 5.42 12.88
CA ASN A 28 -18.87 5.41 11.49
C ASN A 28 -20.32 5.88 11.44
N GLU A 29 -20.54 7.09 11.90
CA GLU A 29 -21.88 7.68 12.04
C GLU A 29 -22.52 7.93 10.68
N ASP A 30 -21.70 8.23 9.67
CA ASP A 30 -22.17 8.49 8.32
C ASP A 30 -22.42 7.20 7.51
N GLY A 31 -22.15 6.04 8.09
CA GLY A 31 -22.35 4.75 7.43
C GLY A 31 -21.40 4.49 6.24
N VAL A 32 -20.43 5.36 6.01
CA VAL A 32 -19.45 5.26 4.93
C VAL A 32 -18.12 4.80 5.50
N GLY A 33 -17.70 3.59 5.15
CA GLY A 33 -16.39 3.04 5.52
C GLY A 33 -15.41 3.04 4.36
N GLY A 34 -14.12 3.00 4.69
CA GLY A 34 -13.06 2.71 3.72
C GLY A 34 -12.79 3.81 2.70
N MET A 35 -13.07 5.04 3.02
CA MET A 35 -12.79 6.18 2.13
C MET A 35 -11.30 6.50 2.09
N HIS A 36 -10.79 6.68 0.89
CA HIS A 36 -9.46 7.24 0.67
C HIS A 36 -9.55 8.75 0.45
N ILE A 37 -8.55 9.46 0.96
CA ILE A 37 -8.31 10.86 0.60
C ILE A 37 -7.30 10.84 -0.54
N TYR A 38 -7.63 11.48 -1.65
CA TYR A 38 -6.75 11.56 -2.81
C TYR A 38 -6.05 12.92 -2.86
N SER A 39 -4.72 12.89 -3.00
CA SER A 39 -3.93 14.07 -3.32
C SER A 39 -3.42 13.97 -4.76
N PRO A 40 -3.94 14.81 -5.68
CA PRO A 40 -3.55 14.78 -7.08
C PRO A 40 -2.32 15.66 -7.39
N TRP A 41 -1.58 16.09 -6.39
CA TRP A 41 -0.56 17.12 -6.49
C TRP A 41 0.47 16.88 -7.57
N TRP A 42 0.82 15.63 -7.81
CA TRP A 42 1.84 15.25 -8.79
C TRP A 42 1.28 14.70 -10.10
N LEU A 43 -0.02 14.77 -10.34
CA LEU A 43 -0.61 14.26 -11.58
C LEU A 43 -0.12 15.02 -12.82
N ASP A 44 0.00 16.33 -12.74
CA ASP A 44 0.51 17.17 -13.84
C ASP A 44 1.97 17.56 -13.57
N ASN A 45 2.81 16.57 -13.50
CA ASN A 45 4.22 16.78 -13.24
C ASN A 45 4.97 17.27 -14.49
N LYS A 46 5.57 18.47 -14.39
CA LYS A 46 6.42 19.07 -15.44
C LYS A 46 7.85 19.31 -14.99
N LYS A 47 8.20 19.04 -13.74
CA LYS A 47 9.48 19.46 -13.14
C LYS A 47 10.34 18.32 -12.60
N LEU A 48 9.77 17.12 -12.46
CA LEU A 48 10.48 15.97 -11.91
C LEU A 48 11.23 15.23 -13.03
N ASP A 49 12.18 14.41 -12.67
CA ASP A 49 13.05 13.64 -13.56
C ASP A 49 12.38 12.43 -14.24
N PHE A 50 11.07 12.32 -14.08
CA PHE A 50 10.25 11.32 -14.77
C PHE A 50 9.03 11.97 -15.41
N PRO A 51 8.66 11.59 -16.63
CA PRO A 51 7.47 12.08 -17.30
C PRO A 51 6.24 11.48 -16.63
N ARG A 52 5.11 12.18 -16.74
CA ARG A 52 3.82 11.81 -16.12
C ARG A 52 3.85 11.95 -14.61
N GLY A 53 2.71 11.85 -13.99
CA GLY A 53 2.56 12.06 -12.57
C GLY A 53 2.07 10.82 -11.82
N TYR A 54 1.73 11.05 -10.58
CA TYR A 54 1.05 10.10 -9.71
C TYR A 54 0.15 10.86 -8.76
N HIS A 55 -0.79 10.16 -8.16
CA HIS A 55 -1.55 10.67 -7.02
C HIS A 55 -1.20 9.88 -5.76
N ILE A 56 -1.51 10.46 -4.62
CA ILE A 56 -1.39 9.79 -3.34
C ILE A 56 -2.78 9.52 -2.81
N GLU A 57 -2.98 8.29 -2.38
CA GLU A 57 -4.13 7.85 -1.62
C GLU A 57 -3.73 7.79 -0.15
N VAL A 58 -4.47 8.48 0.71
CA VAL A 58 -4.30 8.40 2.17
C VAL A 58 -5.50 7.70 2.75
N TRP A 59 -5.24 6.71 3.55
CA TRP A 59 -6.29 5.96 4.22
C TRP A 59 -5.93 5.74 5.69
N GLY A 60 -6.94 5.73 6.54
CA GLY A 60 -6.79 5.52 7.97
C GLY A 60 -7.49 4.26 8.42
N GLY A 61 -7.10 3.84 9.58
CA GLY A 61 -7.72 2.71 10.24
C GLY A 61 -6.97 1.40 10.02
N MET A 62 -6.90 0.65 11.09
CA MET A 62 -6.63 -0.78 10.98
C MET A 62 -7.91 -1.44 10.53
N GLY A 63 -7.81 -2.31 9.55
CA GLY A 63 -8.79 -3.34 9.40
C GLY A 63 -8.91 -4.12 10.72
N MET A 64 -10.01 -4.79 10.93
CA MET A 64 -10.11 -5.77 12.03
C MET A 64 -8.84 -6.61 12.05
N PRO A 65 -8.28 -6.96 13.21
CA PRO A 65 -7.11 -7.81 13.29
C PRO A 65 -7.48 -9.19 12.73
N SER A 66 -7.42 -9.27 11.41
CA SER A 66 -7.67 -10.48 10.66
C SER A 66 -6.38 -10.91 9.99
N TYR A 67 -6.15 -12.19 9.97
CA TYR A 67 -5.07 -12.76 9.19
C TYR A 67 -5.25 -12.36 7.71
N GLY A 68 -4.28 -11.61 7.18
CA GLY A 68 -4.08 -11.56 5.74
C GLY A 68 -4.37 -10.27 5.01
N THR A 69 -4.94 -9.24 5.59
CA THR A 69 -5.15 -7.95 4.92
C THR A 69 -4.91 -6.75 5.82
N GLY A 70 -3.98 -5.90 5.43
CA GLY A 70 -3.66 -4.66 6.13
C GLY A 70 -2.74 -4.86 7.34
N PHE A 71 -2.45 -3.75 8.00
CA PHE A 71 -1.64 -3.71 9.21
C PHE A 71 -2.40 -4.39 10.36
N ASN A 72 -1.87 -5.46 10.88
CA ASN A 72 -2.47 -6.23 11.94
C ASN A 72 -1.71 -6.10 13.27
N VAL A 73 -2.27 -6.69 14.32
CA VAL A 73 -1.68 -6.64 15.67
C VAL A 73 -0.25 -7.20 15.72
N ASN A 74 0.08 -8.17 14.87
CA ASN A 74 1.43 -8.73 14.79
C ASN A 74 2.42 -7.74 14.18
N ASP A 75 1.97 -6.85 13.32
CA ASP A 75 2.81 -5.85 12.69
C ASP A 75 3.24 -4.77 13.70
N LEU A 76 2.41 -4.46 14.70
CA LEU A 76 2.80 -3.60 15.82
C LEU A 76 4.03 -4.14 16.55
N ASN A 77 4.09 -5.43 16.79
CA ASN A 77 5.27 -6.04 17.40
C ASN A 77 6.46 -6.05 16.45
N LYS A 78 6.24 -6.44 15.20
CA LYS A 78 7.31 -6.61 14.22
C LYS A 78 8.00 -5.28 13.86
N TYR A 79 7.24 -4.21 13.68
CA TYR A 79 7.77 -2.94 13.18
C TYR A 79 8.01 -1.90 14.27
N LEU A 80 7.26 -1.95 15.36
CA LEU A 80 7.30 -0.94 16.42
C LEU A 80 7.74 -1.51 17.77
N GLY A 81 7.99 -2.81 17.86
CA GLY A 81 8.34 -3.46 19.13
C GLY A 81 7.21 -3.43 20.17
N ILE A 82 5.98 -3.09 19.79
CA ILE A 82 4.84 -3.03 20.69
C ILE A 82 4.31 -4.44 20.89
N LYS A 83 4.54 -4.99 22.09
CA LYS A 83 4.05 -6.31 22.45
C LYS A 83 2.55 -6.25 22.76
N VAL A 84 1.77 -6.97 21.99
CA VAL A 84 0.32 -7.08 22.15
C VAL A 84 -0.02 -8.32 22.97
N GLY A 85 -1.04 -8.25 23.83
CA GLY A 85 -1.51 -9.38 24.66
C GLY A 85 -1.92 -10.60 23.82
N GLY A 86 -1.53 -11.79 24.26
CA GLY A 86 -1.61 -13.01 23.45
C GLY A 86 -3.04 -13.44 23.11
N TYR A 87 -3.97 -13.44 24.07
CA TYR A 87 -5.39 -13.76 23.85
C TYR A 87 -6.24 -13.28 25.04
N GLY A 88 -7.57 -13.38 24.89
CA GLY A 88 -8.53 -13.01 25.93
C GLY A 88 -8.65 -11.53 26.20
N ASN A 89 -8.85 -11.14 27.47
CA ASN A 89 -9.02 -9.74 27.83
C ASN A 89 -7.81 -8.84 27.50
N PRO A 90 -6.55 -9.23 27.76
CA PRO A 90 -5.42 -8.43 27.38
C PRO A 90 -5.35 -8.12 25.89
N LEU A 91 -5.66 -9.09 25.04
CA LEU A 91 -5.74 -8.86 23.58
C LEU A 91 -6.86 -7.89 23.23
N ARG A 92 -8.01 -8.01 23.88
CA ARG A 92 -9.17 -7.12 23.65
C ARG A 92 -8.83 -5.67 24.01
N GLU A 93 -8.20 -5.47 25.15
CA GLU A 93 -7.76 -4.15 25.62
C GLU A 93 -6.75 -3.53 24.67
N ASP A 94 -5.77 -4.29 24.21
CA ASP A 94 -4.78 -3.83 23.24
C ASP A 94 -5.41 -3.51 21.89
N ILE A 95 -6.34 -4.32 21.40
CA ILE A 95 -7.07 -4.02 20.18
C ILE A 95 -7.84 -2.71 20.33
N GLN A 96 -8.55 -2.49 21.43
CA GLN A 96 -9.26 -1.25 21.69
C GLN A 96 -8.33 -0.05 21.73
N LYS A 97 -7.16 -0.20 22.35
CA LYS A 97 -6.14 0.82 22.47
C LYS A 97 -5.56 1.23 21.12
N PHE A 98 -5.19 0.25 20.30
CA PHE A 98 -4.45 0.49 19.07
C PHE A 98 -5.33 0.60 17.82
N TYR A 99 -6.60 0.20 17.89
CA TYR A 99 -7.49 0.23 16.75
C TYR A 99 -7.60 1.63 16.16
N GLY A 100 -7.30 1.73 14.87
CA GLY A 100 -7.32 2.99 14.12
C GLY A 100 -6.16 3.95 14.41
N SER A 101 -5.09 3.51 15.07
CA SER A 101 -3.88 4.29 15.31
C SER A 101 -2.82 4.15 14.20
N VAL A 102 -3.20 3.62 13.07
CA VAL A 102 -2.34 3.47 11.90
C VAL A 102 -2.95 4.21 10.72
N MET A 103 -2.12 4.86 9.96
CA MET A 103 -2.48 5.41 8.65
C MET A 103 -1.62 4.76 7.57
N GLY A 104 -2.15 4.70 6.38
CA GLY A 104 -1.43 4.26 5.20
C GLY A 104 -1.45 5.32 4.10
N MET A 105 -0.41 5.32 3.31
CA MET A 105 -0.31 6.08 2.08
C MET A 105 0.07 5.15 0.94
N SER A 106 -0.61 5.28 -0.18
CA SER A 106 -0.30 4.58 -1.42
C SER A 106 -0.10 5.59 -2.53
N GLY A 107 1.01 5.53 -3.21
CA GLY A 107 1.19 6.28 -4.45
C GLY A 107 0.71 5.44 -5.64
N ARG A 108 -0.04 6.04 -6.54
CA ARG A 108 -0.48 5.39 -7.77
C ARG A 108 -0.03 6.22 -8.96
N GLY A 109 0.87 5.65 -9.74
CA GLY A 109 1.43 6.28 -10.92
C GLY A 109 1.26 5.41 -12.16
N GLU A 110 1.67 5.93 -13.29
CA GLU A 110 1.56 5.24 -14.56
C GLU A 110 2.81 4.41 -14.86
N ALA A 111 2.63 3.22 -15.39
CA ALA A 111 3.69 2.47 -16.05
C ALA A 111 3.60 2.66 -17.57
N LYS A 112 4.73 2.72 -18.23
CA LYS A 112 4.78 2.80 -19.68
C LYS A 112 4.55 1.44 -20.31
N ALA A 113 3.53 1.35 -21.17
CA ALA A 113 3.30 0.15 -21.97
C ALA A 113 4.49 -0.11 -22.92
N ARG A 114 5.06 -1.32 -22.87
CA ARG A 114 6.21 -1.74 -23.70
C ARG A 114 5.99 -3.12 -24.27
N GLU A 115 6.55 -3.38 -25.41
CA GLU A 115 6.43 -4.69 -26.07
C GLU A 115 7.12 -5.80 -25.29
N ASP A 116 8.21 -5.50 -24.60
CA ASP A 116 8.98 -6.45 -23.79
C ASP A 116 8.33 -6.73 -22.41
N ASN A 117 7.26 -6.04 -22.07
CA ASN A 117 6.39 -6.39 -20.95
C ASN A 117 5.18 -7.16 -21.48
N TYR A 118 5.13 -8.45 -21.20
CA TYR A 118 4.09 -9.33 -21.76
C TYR A 118 3.74 -10.47 -20.82
N CYS A 119 2.63 -11.12 -21.09
CA CYS A 119 2.30 -12.41 -20.53
C CYS A 119 1.98 -13.40 -21.66
N GLU A 120 2.27 -14.66 -21.41
CA GLU A 120 2.02 -15.76 -22.33
C GLU A 120 1.67 -17.03 -21.56
N ILE A 121 1.11 -18.01 -22.24
CA ILE A 121 0.90 -19.33 -21.66
C ILE A 121 2.26 -20.01 -21.49
N ASP A 122 2.53 -20.55 -20.30
CA ASP A 122 3.76 -21.32 -20.08
C ASP A 122 3.65 -22.64 -20.85
N PRO A 123 4.64 -22.95 -21.71
CA PRO A 123 4.57 -24.14 -22.56
C PRO A 123 4.77 -25.45 -21.79
N THR A 124 5.24 -25.39 -20.54
CA THR A 124 5.70 -26.56 -19.79
C THR A 124 5.03 -26.74 -18.44
N LYS A 125 4.44 -25.66 -17.89
CA LYS A 125 3.87 -25.68 -16.55
C LYS A 125 2.34 -25.69 -16.60
N VAL A 126 1.76 -26.54 -15.80
CA VAL A 126 0.32 -26.61 -15.54
C VAL A 126 0.04 -26.49 -14.05
N ASP A 127 -1.17 -26.08 -13.69
CA ASP A 127 -1.66 -26.09 -12.33
C ASP A 127 -2.06 -27.52 -11.86
N GLU A 128 -2.62 -27.61 -10.66
CA GLU A 128 -3.08 -28.89 -10.09
C GLU A 128 -4.21 -29.57 -10.85
N PHE A 129 -4.89 -28.84 -11.74
CA PHE A 129 -5.97 -29.35 -12.61
C PHE A 129 -5.50 -29.66 -14.03
N GLY A 130 -4.20 -29.50 -14.32
CA GLY A 130 -3.63 -29.70 -15.66
C GLY A 130 -3.85 -28.54 -16.62
N ILE A 131 -4.26 -27.36 -16.12
CA ILE A 131 -4.47 -26.16 -16.94
C ILE A 131 -3.15 -25.41 -17.08
N PRO A 132 -2.71 -25.03 -18.30
CA PRO A 132 -1.49 -24.26 -18.49
C PRO A 132 -1.55 -22.91 -17.74
N VAL A 133 -0.48 -22.61 -17.00
CA VAL A 133 -0.37 -21.37 -16.23
C VAL A 133 0.18 -20.22 -17.08
N LEU A 134 -0.03 -18.98 -16.63
CA LEU A 134 0.54 -17.81 -17.27
C LEU A 134 1.99 -17.58 -16.81
N ARG A 135 2.84 -17.25 -17.75
CA ARG A 135 4.18 -16.74 -17.52
C ARG A 135 4.22 -15.24 -17.81
N PHE A 136 4.75 -14.46 -16.87
CA PHE A 136 4.85 -13.02 -16.99
C PHE A 136 6.31 -12.62 -17.21
N ASN A 137 6.55 -11.76 -18.20
CA ASN A 137 7.79 -11.04 -18.40
C ASN A 137 7.49 -9.55 -18.18
N TYR A 138 7.74 -9.05 -16.97
CA TYR A 138 7.40 -7.71 -16.57
C TYR A 138 8.53 -7.04 -15.81
N HIS A 139 8.98 -5.91 -16.31
CA HIS A 139 10.13 -5.20 -15.75
C HIS A 139 9.85 -3.70 -15.63
N TRP A 140 10.20 -3.16 -14.48
CA TRP A 140 10.29 -1.72 -14.29
C TRP A 140 11.62 -1.21 -14.85
N ARG A 141 11.57 -0.08 -15.54
CA ARG A 141 12.73 0.67 -15.99
C ARG A 141 12.98 1.86 -15.05
N ASP A 142 13.95 2.70 -15.39
CA ASP A 142 14.35 3.83 -14.55
C ASP A 142 13.21 4.82 -14.33
N PHE A 143 12.37 5.03 -15.32
CA PHE A 143 11.18 5.85 -15.20
C PHE A 143 10.29 5.40 -14.03
N GLU A 144 9.91 4.13 -14.00
CA GLU A 144 9.04 3.60 -12.96
C GLU A 144 9.76 3.57 -11.61
N ARG A 145 11.06 3.28 -11.59
CA ARG A 145 11.87 3.26 -10.36
C ARG A 145 12.05 4.65 -9.77
N ASN A 146 12.33 5.66 -10.59
CA ASN A 146 12.47 7.04 -10.14
C ASN A 146 11.16 7.57 -9.57
N GLN A 147 10.05 7.28 -10.23
CA GLN A 147 8.73 7.62 -9.73
C GLN A 147 8.43 6.96 -8.37
N ALA A 148 8.74 5.66 -8.21
CA ALA A 148 8.57 4.96 -6.93
C ALA A 148 9.44 5.56 -5.82
N ARG A 149 10.69 5.90 -6.13
CA ARG A 149 11.60 6.54 -5.19
C ARG A 149 11.07 7.89 -4.75
N HIS A 150 10.58 8.69 -5.68
CA HIS A 150 9.99 9.99 -5.37
C HIS A 150 8.75 9.85 -4.48
N MET A 151 7.84 8.93 -4.79
CA MET A 151 6.69 8.63 -3.93
C MET A 151 7.13 8.29 -2.51
N HIS A 152 8.12 7.42 -2.39
CA HIS A 152 8.62 6.96 -1.10
C HIS A 152 9.20 8.11 -0.25
N ASN A 153 10.05 8.93 -0.86
CA ASN A 153 10.61 10.11 -0.20
C ASN A 153 9.51 11.10 0.23
N THR A 154 8.50 11.29 -0.62
CA THR A 154 7.35 12.13 -0.28
C THR A 154 6.58 11.60 0.93
N PHE A 155 6.39 10.28 1.02
CA PHE A 155 5.72 9.69 2.18
C PHE A 155 6.54 9.87 3.45
N GLU A 156 7.84 9.68 3.39
CA GLU A 156 8.73 9.91 4.55
C GLU A 156 8.67 11.37 5.00
N GLU A 157 8.75 12.32 4.07
CA GLU A 157 8.62 13.74 4.38
C GLU A 157 7.26 14.09 5.03
N ILE A 158 6.17 13.51 4.55
CA ILE A 158 4.84 13.71 5.15
C ILE A 158 4.83 13.15 6.57
N ILE A 159 5.33 11.94 6.79
CA ILE A 159 5.36 11.27 8.09
C ILE A 159 6.22 12.05 9.09
N ASP A 160 7.41 12.50 8.67
CA ASP A 160 8.31 13.31 9.49
C ASP A 160 7.65 14.62 9.91
N ASN A 161 6.99 15.32 8.98
CA ASN A 161 6.25 16.54 9.27
C ASN A 161 5.04 16.33 10.20
N MET A 162 4.47 15.15 10.22
CA MET A 162 3.39 14.78 11.14
C MET A 162 3.90 14.43 12.54
N GLY A 163 5.21 14.23 12.72
CA GLY A 163 5.80 13.79 13.99
C GLY A 163 5.33 12.41 14.43
N VAL A 164 5.05 11.51 13.50
CA VAL A 164 4.61 10.13 13.75
C VAL A 164 5.74 9.14 13.43
N THR A 165 5.58 7.89 13.88
CA THR A 165 6.61 6.85 13.74
C THR A 165 6.27 5.92 12.57
N VAL A 166 7.29 5.56 11.81
CA VAL A 166 7.22 4.61 10.69
C VAL A 166 7.45 3.19 11.18
#